data_463d49d4598d338100497242da1274b4
#
_entry.id   463d49d4598d338100497242da1274b4
#
_cell.length_a   1.000
_cell.length_b   1.000
_cell.length_c   1.000
_cell.angle_alpha   90.00
_cell.angle_beta   90.00
_cell.angle_gamma   90.00
#
_symmetry.space_group_name_H-M   'P 1'
#
loop_
_entity.id
_entity.type
_entity.pdbx_description
1 polymer ?
#
loop_
_entity_poly.entity_id
_entity_poly.type
_entity_poly.pdbx_seq_one_letter_code
_entity_poly.pdbx_strand_id
1 'polypeptide(L)'
;RTRGAARAWLLPVVLVVAFVAVNVAVRWANVHYQLNLAESAAERMRDAGQIAPRLALWKYGLAMFREHPLLGVGWGEFPSNQFALARALGGVEIANNSHDIFIDLLAKSGLVGLGVLAVTLVMWFVRAVRAPQSSSRVFGFALIGILLMHALVEYPQQYMFFLLPAMFVIGLLDVKPLRVLPARAAFALFAVLSFAGLLATIPVLRDYQRAEVLYYGSSPAAQYRDAPSLLFHAWGDYGAATLLTISPDDLPAKLAAHERAIALLPGETVLRRYAVLQALDGREADALDTVARLQVFAKELKDWPAQLALLYKLCDEHPSLKAFKAAVVAKYGEVPSDADDESDDEDDTE
;
A
#
# COMPACT_ATOMS: atom_id res chain seq x y z
N ARG A 1 31.37 -16.65 37.07
CA ARG A 1 30.49 -15.70 36.34
C ARG A 1 30.96 -15.36 34.91
N THR A 2 32.23 -15.58 34.56
CA THR A 2 32.81 -15.19 33.27
C THR A 2 32.58 -16.20 32.12
N ARG A 3 32.36 -17.48 32.40
CA ARG A 3 32.11 -18.51 31.35
C ARG A 3 30.73 -18.45 30.71
N GLY A 4 29.73 -17.88 31.39
CA GLY A 4 28.37 -17.69 30.83
C GLY A 4 28.29 -16.55 29.81
N ALA A 5 29.02 -15.47 30.01
CA ALA A 5 29.02 -14.32 29.13
C ALA A 5 29.67 -14.62 27.78
N ALA A 6 30.79 -15.38 27.76
CA ALA A 6 31.45 -15.79 26.51
C ALA A 6 30.57 -16.71 25.66
N ARG A 7 29.71 -17.56 26.28
CA ARG A 7 28.76 -18.39 25.52
C ARG A 7 27.55 -17.62 24.97
N ALA A 8 27.19 -16.50 25.59
CA ALA A 8 26.06 -15.68 25.12
C ALA A 8 26.34 -15.01 23.76
N TRP A 9 27.60 -14.72 23.46
CA TRP A 9 27.98 -14.16 22.16
C TRP A 9 28.17 -15.20 21.04
N LEU A 10 28.32 -16.49 21.40
CA LEU A 10 28.47 -17.54 20.40
C LEU A 10 27.19 -17.73 19.58
N LEU A 11 26.02 -17.65 20.18
CA LEU A 11 24.75 -17.85 19.48
C LEU A 11 24.51 -16.81 18.37
N PRO A 12 24.60 -15.48 18.62
CA PRO A 12 24.49 -14.49 17.55
C PRO A 12 25.51 -14.68 16.44
N VAL A 13 26.76 -14.98 16.80
CA VAL A 13 27.82 -15.21 15.79
C VAL A 13 27.52 -16.44 14.96
N VAL A 14 27.09 -17.55 15.58
CA VAL A 14 26.69 -18.78 14.85
C VAL A 14 25.52 -18.50 13.93
N LEU A 15 24.51 -17.74 14.37
CA LEU A 15 23.34 -17.37 13.53
C LEU A 15 23.75 -16.52 12.33
N VAL A 16 24.65 -15.54 12.51
CA VAL A 16 25.17 -14.72 11.41
C VAL A 16 25.98 -15.57 10.44
N VAL A 17 26.88 -16.43 10.93
CA VAL A 17 27.65 -17.33 10.10
C VAL A 17 26.76 -18.32 9.34
N ALA A 18 25.77 -18.90 10.01
CA ALA A 18 24.79 -19.79 9.38
C ALA A 18 23.97 -19.05 8.29
N PHE A 19 23.52 -17.84 8.57
CA PHE A 19 22.82 -17.01 7.59
C PHE A 19 23.68 -16.74 6.35
N VAL A 20 24.92 -16.31 6.55
CA VAL A 20 25.88 -16.08 5.43
C VAL A 20 26.13 -17.36 4.66
N ALA A 21 26.37 -18.48 5.36
CA ALA A 21 26.63 -19.79 4.73
C ALA A 21 25.46 -20.27 3.88
N VAL A 22 24.23 -20.14 4.39
CA VAL A 22 23.00 -20.50 3.63
C VAL A 22 22.87 -19.61 2.39
N ASN A 23 23.05 -18.28 2.51
CA ASN A 23 22.99 -17.39 1.35
C ASN A 23 24.05 -17.73 0.28
N VAL A 24 25.27 -18.04 0.69
CA VAL A 24 26.34 -18.47 -0.23
C VAL A 24 25.98 -19.81 -0.89
N ALA A 25 25.45 -20.75 -0.13
CA ALA A 25 25.05 -22.07 -0.66
C ALA A 25 23.89 -21.95 -1.66
N VAL A 26 22.86 -21.15 -1.36
CA VAL A 26 21.73 -20.88 -2.28
C VAL A 26 22.22 -20.24 -3.57
N ARG A 27 23.09 -19.24 -3.48
CA ARG A 27 23.68 -18.58 -4.65
C ARG A 27 24.51 -19.55 -5.49
N TRP A 28 25.34 -20.36 -4.84
CA TRP A 28 26.14 -21.38 -5.53
C TRP A 28 25.26 -22.39 -6.25
N ALA A 29 24.18 -22.85 -5.58
CA ALA A 29 23.21 -23.79 -6.16
C ALA A 29 22.46 -23.16 -7.36
N ASN A 30 22.02 -21.90 -7.25
CA ASN A 30 21.37 -21.20 -8.36
C ASN A 30 22.29 -21.09 -9.58
N VAL A 31 23.57 -20.73 -9.39
CA VAL A 31 24.53 -20.58 -10.50
C VAL A 31 24.88 -21.93 -11.10
N HIS A 32 25.05 -22.96 -10.26
CA HIS A 32 25.59 -24.26 -10.73
C HIS A 32 24.51 -25.21 -11.28
N TYR A 33 23.29 -25.15 -10.71
CA TYR A 33 22.20 -26.03 -11.08
C TYR A 33 21.03 -25.33 -11.79
N GLN A 34 21.12 -24.02 -12.02
CA GLN A 34 20.06 -23.17 -12.62
C GLN A 34 18.69 -23.38 -11.95
N LEU A 35 18.68 -23.53 -10.62
CA LEU A 35 17.49 -23.97 -9.87
C LEU A 35 16.46 -22.85 -9.64
N ASN A 36 16.72 -21.60 -10.04
CA ASN A 36 15.87 -20.42 -9.78
C ASN A 36 15.31 -20.36 -8.34
N LEU A 37 16.09 -20.86 -7.37
CA LEU A 37 15.75 -20.70 -5.96
C LEU A 37 15.66 -19.21 -5.65
N ALA A 38 14.79 -18.85 -4.72
CA ALA A 38 14.54 -17.47 -4.34
C ALA A 38 15.85 -16.66 -4.25
N GLU A 39 15.90 -15.50 -4.91
CA GLU A 39 17.01 -14.58 -4.87
C GLU A 39 17.43 -14.32 -3.43
N SER A 40 18.74 -14.36 -3.18
CA SER A 40 19.24 -14.06 -1.84
C SER A 40 18.91 -12.62 -1.46
N ALA A 41 18.68 -12.35 -0.17
CA ALA A 41 18.46 -11.00 0.33
C ALA A 41 19.58 -10.02 -0.11
N ALA A 42 20.81 -10.54 -0.29
CA ALA A 42 21.95 -9.77 -0.76
C ALA A 42 21.87 -9.42 -2.26
N GLU A 43 21.24 -10.25 -3.09
CA GLU A 43 20.97 -9.96 -4.51
C GLU A 43 19.86 -8.92 -4.65
N ARG A 44 18.77 -9.05 -3.90
CA ARG A 44 17.72 -8.02 -3.83
C ARG A 44 18.23 -6.67 -3.33
N MET A 45 19.20 -6.66 -2.41
CA MET A 45 19.84 -5.42 -1.95
C MET A 45 20.83 -4.83 -2.99
N ARG A 46 21.37 -5.64 -3.89
CA ARG A 46 22.25 -5.19 -4.98
C ARG A 46 21.47 -4.69 -6.20
N ASP A 47 20.29 -5.21 -6.41
CA ASP A 47 19.37 -4.63 -7.39
C ASP A 47 18.97 -3.24 -6.89
N ALA A 48 19.67 -2.24 -7.40
CA ALA A 48 19.40 -0.82 -7.12
C ALA A 48 17.92 -0.46 -7.44
N GLY A 49 17.22 -1.32 -8.19
CA GLY A 49 15.82 -1.23 -8.50
C GLY A 49 14.88 -1.28 -7.26
N GLN A 50 15.28 -1.91 -6.15
CA GLN A 50 14.41 -1.99 -4.96
C GLN A 50 14.58 -0.83 -3.96
N ILE A 51 15.71 -0.15 -3.96
CA ILE A 51 15.93 1.03 -3.10
C ILE A 51 15.35 2.27 -3.76
N ALA A 52 15.42 2.37 -5.09
CA ALA A 52 14.91 3.51 -5.84
C ALA A 52 13.41 3.77 -5.63
N PRO A 53 12.50 2.77 -5.65
CA PRO A 53 11.08 2.98 -5.37
C PRO A 53 10.83 3.54 -3.97
N ARG A 54 11.51 3.02 -2.93
CA ARG A 54 11.35 3.52 -1.56
C ARG A 54 11.79 4.97 -1.42
N LEU A 55 12.94 5.34 -2.01
CA LEU A 55 13.42 6.72 -2.01
C LEU A 55 12.46 7.65 -2.77
N ALA A 56 11.84 7.16 -3.84
CA ALA A 56 10.81 7.91 -4.55
C ALA A 56 9.57 8.11 -3.67
N LEU A 57 9.07 7.07 -2.99
CA LEU A 57 7.96 7.18 -2.06
C LEU A 57 8.27 8.10 -0.87
N TRP A 58 9.51 8.14 -0.38
CA TRP A 58 9.94 9.09 0.64
C TRP A 58 9.88 10.53 0.13
N LYS A 59 10.25 10.79 -1.13
CA LYS A 59 10.10 12.12 -1.75
C LYS A 59 8.64 12.55 -1.78
N TYR A 60 7.73 11.63 -2.14
CA TYR A 60 6.29 11.89 -2.11
C TYR A 60 5.80 12.18 -0.69
N GLY A 61 6.11 11.34 0.28
CA GLY A 61 5.72 11.56 1.68
C GLY A 61 6.24 12.90 2.25
N LEU A 62 7.50 13.24 1.95
CA LEU A 62 8.08 14.52 2.38
C LEU A 62 7.49 15.73 1.64
N ALA A 63 7.08 15.59 0.39
CA ALA A 63 6.38 16.65 -0.35
C ALA A 63 5.00 16.90 0.28
N MET A 64 4.22 15.84 0.53
CA MET A 64 2.93 15.90 1.23
C MET A 64 3.06 16.57 2.60
N PHE A 65 4.08 16.20 3.38
CA PHE A 65 4.36 16.84 4.66
C PHE A 65 4.69 18.36 4.51
N ARG A 66 5.45 18.75 3.50
CA ARG A 66 5.78 20.17 3.28
C ARG A 66 4.55 21.01 2.92
N GLU A 67 3.61 20.44 2.19
CA GLU A 67 2.35 21.09 1.84
C GLU A 67 1.40 21.16 3.05
N HIS A 68 1.39 20.14 3.91
CA HIS A 68 0.50 20.03 5.07
C HIS A 68 1.24 19.68 6.36
N PRO A 69 2.12 20.60 6.90
CA PRO A 69 3.06 20.23 7.95
C PRO A 69 2.43 19.94 9.32
N LEU A 70 1.27 20.52 9.63
CA LEU A 70 0.65 20.35 10.95
C LEU A 70 -0.18 19.09 11.07
N LEU A 71 -1.09 18.84 10.15
CA LEU A 71 -2.07 17.74 10.22
C LEU A 71 -1.86 16.66 9.16
N GLY A 72 -0.90 16.85 8.24
CA GLY A 72 -0.69 15.96 7.11
C GLY A 72 -1.82 16.03 6.10
N VAL A 73 -1.77 15.17 5.09
CA VAL A 73 -2.80 15.06 4.03
C VAL A 73 -4.01 14.23 4.47
N GLY A 74 -3.89 13.44 5.53
CA GLY A 74 -4.94 12.53 6.00
C GLY A 74 -4.61 11.05 5.80
N TRP A 75 -5.26 10.21 6.62
CA TRP A 75 -5.16 8.76 6.49
C TRP A 75 -5.98 8.31 5.28
N GLY A 76 -5.37 7.58 4.35
CA GLY A 76 -6.02 7.16 3.11
C GLY A 76 -5.78 8.08 1.92
N GLU A 77 -5.31 9.32 2.15
CA GLU A 77 -5.10 10.31 1.08
C GLU A 77 -3.72 10.23 0.40
N PHE A 78 -2.88 9.28 0.78
CA PHE A 78 -1.56 9.13 0.18
C PHE A 78 -1.63 8.87 -1.34
N PRO A 79 -2.48 7.94 -1.86
CA PRO A 79 -2.57 7.67 -3.30
C PRO A 79 -3.08 8.86 -4.11
N SER A 80 -4.10 9.58 -3.62
CA SER A 80 -4.65 10.77 -4.29
C SER A 80 -3.61 11.89 -4.41
N ASN A 81 -2.84 12.11 -3.33
CA ASN A 81 -1.76 13.10 -3.34
C ASN A 81 -0.57 12.62 -4.19
N GLN A 82 -0.29 11.32 -4.22
CA GLN A 82 0.70 10.76 -5.13
C GLN A 82 0.31 11.03 -6.59
N PHE A 83 -0.94 10.83 -6.95
CA PHE A 83 -1.45 11.16 -8.27
C PHE A 83 -1.32 12.66 -8.59
N ALA A 84 -1.67 13.54 -7.64
CA ALA A 84 -1.54 14.98 -7.82
C ALA A 84 -0.09 15.41 -8.09
N LEU A 85 0.86 14.81 -7.37
CA LEU A 85 2.30 15.14 -7.43
C LEU A 85 3.06 14.37 -8.52
N ALA A 86 2.43 13.41 -9.22
CA ALA A 86 3.10 12.48 -10.13
C ALA A 86 3.96 13.18 -11.19
N ARG A 87 3.44 14.23 -11.83
CA ARG A 87 4.17 14.98 -12.87
C ARG A 87 5.37 15.77 -12.33
N ALA A 88 5.33 16.16 -11.07
CA ALA A 88 6.41 16.94 -10.46
C ALA A 88 7.54 16.05 -9.92
N LEU A 89 7.20 14.88 -9.36
CA LEU A 89 8.16 14.02 -8.64
C LEU A 89 8.62 12.82 -9.45
N GLY A 90 7.92 12.46 -10.52
CA GLY A 90 8.29 11.35 -11.39
C GLY A 90 7.65 10.02 -10.99
N GLY A 91 7.99 8.97 -11.74
CA GLY A 91 7.37 7.66 -11.65
C GLY A 91 7.81 6.89 -10.41
N VAL A 92 6.84 6.23 -9.82
CA VAL A 92 6.97 5.16 -8.83
C VAL A 92 5.62 4.44 -8.81
N GLU A 93 5.62 3.16 -8.43
CA GLU A 93 4.38 2.42 -8.24
C GLU A 93 3.40 3.16 -7.31
N ILE A 94 2.11 2.96 -7.54
CA ILE A 94 1.08 3.55 -6.69
C ILE A 94 1.11 2.85 -5.34
N ALA A 95 1.24 3.65 -4.28
CA ALA A 95 1.34 3.15 -2.92
C ALA A 95 0.39 3.90 -1.99
N ASN A 96 0.01 3.27 -0.89
CA ASN A 96 -0.79 3.89 0.17
C ASN A 96 0.04 4.34 1.38
N ASN A 97 1.36 4.24 1.28
CA ASN A 97 2.31 4.59 2.34
C ASN A 97 3.71 4.83 1.77
N SER A 98 4.60 5.40 2.59
CA SER A 98 5.98 5.71 2.20
C SER A 98 7.00 4.61 2.49
N HIS A 99 6.60 3.47 3.07
CA HIS A 99 7.49 2.40 3.55
C HIS A 99 8.52 2.86 4.60
N ASP A 100 8.22 3.94 5.33
CA ASP A 100 8.96 4.42 6.49
C ASP A 100 7.97 5.04 7.47
N ILE A 101 7.93 4.55 8.72
CA ILE A 101 6.93 4.93 9.72
C ILE A 101 6.94 6.42 10.04
N PHE A 102 8.11 7.07 10.08
CA PHE A 102 8.20 8.48 10.41
C PHE A 102 7.74 9.36 9.25
N ILE A 103 8.19 9.06 8.04
CA ILE A 103 7.78 9.78 6.83
C ILE A 103 6.28 9.57 6.58
N ASP A 104 5.78 8.36 6.78
CA ASP A 104 4.36 8.04 6.61
C ASP A 104 3.48 8.79 7.62
N LEU A 105 3.89 8.84 8.89
CA LEU A 105 3.19 9.62 9.92
C LEU A 105 3.25 11.13 9.64
N LEU A 106 4.39 11.65 9.23
CA LEU A 106 4.52 13.05 8.83
C LEU A 106 3.62 13.37 7.65
N ALA A 107 3.60 12.54 6.61
CA ALA A 107 2.74 12.73 5.46
C ALA A 107 1.25 12.70 5.83
N LYS A 108 0.80 11.68 6.61
CA LYS A 108 -0.61 11.43 6.89
C LYS A 108 -1.18 12.22 8.06
N SER A 109 -0.38 12.53 9.08
CA SER A 109 -0.86 13.17 10.32
C SER A 109 -0.05 14.37 10.79
N GLY A 110 0.98 14.74 10.04
CA GLY A 110 1.82 15.91 10.29
C GLY A 110 2.57 15.85 11.61
N LEU A 111 3.05 17.01 12.03
CA LEU A 111 3.77 17.18 13.30
C LEU A 111 2.88 16.90 14.52
N VAL A 112 1.60 17.21 14.44
CA VAL A 112 0.67 16.97 15.56
C VAL A 112 0.51 15.48 15.81
N GLY A 113 0.21 14.67 14.80
CA GLY A 113 0.05 13.24 14.95
C GLY A 113 1.34 12.54 15.36
N LEU A 114 2.46 12.84 14.70
CA LEU A 114 3.76 12.30 15.07
C LEU A 114 4.15 12.74 16.49
N GLY A 115 3.90 14.01 16.87
CA GLY A 115 4.23 14.52 18.20
C GLY A 115 3.46 13.82 19.31
N VAL A 116 2.16 13.64 19.16
CA VAL A 116 1.32 12.91 20.13
C VAL A 116 1.81 11.47 20.31
N LEU A 117 2.07 10.78 19.20
CA LEU A 117 2.57 9.40 19.24
C LEU A 117 3.96 9.34 19.87
N ALA A 118 4.88 10.20 19.44
CA ALA A 118 6.25 10.24 19.95
C ALA A 118 6.29 10.53 21.45
N VAL A 119 5.56 11.54 21.92
CA VAL A 119 5.49 11.87 23.36
C VAL A 119 4.96 10.68 24.17
N THR A 120 3.89 10.05 23.70
CA THR A 120 3.28 8.89 24.38
C THR A 120 4.27 7.72 24.45
N LEU A 121 4.91 7.37 23.36
CA LEU A 121 5.87 6.26 23.29
C LEU A 121 7.15 6.56 24.09
N VAL A 122 7.67 7.78 24.02
CA VAL A 122 8.85 8.19 24.81
C VAL A 122 8.54 8.16 26.29
N MET A 123 7.39 8.68 26.73
CA MET A 123 6.98 8.63 28.13
C MET A 123 6.84 7.18 28.63
N TRP A 124 6.22 6.31 27.84
CA TRP A 124 6.13 4.89 28.13
C TRP A 124 7.54 4.26 28.21
N PHE A 125 8.37 4.47 27.20
CA PHE A 125 9.73 3.89 27.10
C PHE A 125 10.59 4.30 28.27
N VAL A 126 10.65 5.58 28.62
CA VAL A 126 11.42 6.10 29.76
C VAL A 126 10.98 5.44 31.08
N ARG A 127 9.67 5.26 31.28
CA ARG A 127 9.15 4.54 32.45
C ARG A 127 9.54 3.06 32.43
N ALA A 128 9.39 2.42 31.28
CA ALA A 128 9.66 1.00 31.13
C ALA A 128 11.15 0.66 31.32
N VAL A 129 12.06 1.49 30.79
CA VAL A 129 13.53 1.26 30.92
C VAL A 129 14.03 1.49 32.36
N ARG A 130 13.42 2.44 33.08
CA ARG A 130 13.80 2.73 34.48
C ARG A 130 13.34 1.67 35.46
N ALA A 131 12.46 0.76 35.09
CA ALA A 131 12.05 -0.35 35.92
C ALA A 131 13.16 -1.41 36.05
N PRO A 132 13.16 -2.23 37.13
CA PRO A 132 14.10 -3.33 37.31
C PRO A 132 14.06 -4.24 36.07
N GLN A 133 15.22 -4.50 35.49
CA GLN A 133 15.33 -5.29 34.26
C GLN A 133 15.40 -6.77 34.59
N SER A 134 14.71 -7.58 33.80
CA SER A 134 14.77 -9.05 33.82
C SER A 134 15.03 -9.54 32.39
N SER A 135 15.44 -10.79 32.26
CA SER A 135 15.65 -11.40 30.95
C SER A 135 14.41 -11.32 30.06
N SER A 136 13.20 -11.51 30.63
CA SER A 136 11.94 -11.37 29.89
C SER A 136 11.68 -9.95 29.42
N ARG A 137 12.02 -8.93 30.22
CA ARG A 137 11.88 -7.52 29.82
C ARG A 137 12.85 -7.15 28.71
N VAL A 138 14.13 -7.58 28.81
CA VAL A 138 15.13 -7.37 27.75
C VAL A 138 14.67 -8.02 26.47
N PHE A 139 14.14 -9.25 26.51
CA PHE A 139 13.56 -9.92 25.37
C PHE A 139 12.39 -9.14 24.76
N GLY A 140 11.46 -8.64 25.58
CA GLY A 140 10.35 -7.80 25.11
C GLY A 140 10.84 -6.53 24.43
N PHE A 141 11.83 -5.81 24.98
CA PHE A 141 12.43 -4.65 24.30
C PHE A 141 13.10 -5.01 22.98
N ALA A 142 13.77 -6.18 22.92
CA ALA A 142 14.36 -6.64 21.67
C ALA A 142 13.30 -6.89 20.58
N LEU A 143 12.16 -7.50 20.92
CA LEU A 143 11.05 -7.69 19.98
C LEU A 143 10.50 -6.37 19.46
N ILE A 144 10.26 -5.39 20.34
CA ILE A 144 9.80 -4.05 19.94
C ILE A 144 10.86 -3.34 19.08
N GLY A 145 12.14 -3.49 19.44
CA GLY A 145 13.25 -2.93 18.65
C GLY A 145 13.32 -3.50 17.25
N ILE A 146 13.16 -4.82 17.09
CA ILE A 146 13.12 -5.49 15.77
C ILE A 146 11.94 -4.97 14.95
N LEU A 147 10.76 -4.87 15.55
CA LEU A 147 9.59 -4.36 14.85
C LEU A 147 9.76 -2.89 14.42
N LEU A 148 10.35 -2.06 15.30
CA LEU A 148 10.64 -0.67 14.96
C LEU A 148 11.66 -0.57 13.80
N MET A 149 12.72 -1.37 13.83
CA MET A 149 13.69 -1.44 12.72
C MET A 149 13.02 -1.88 11.41
N HIS A 150 12.10 -2.85 11.47
CA HIS A 150 11.31 -3.26 10.32
C HIS A 150 10.41 -2.11 9.81
N ALA A 151 9.81 -1.35 10.72
CA ALA A 151 8.93 -0.23 10.38
C ALA A 151 9.65 0.99 9.75
N LEU A 152 11.00 1.04 9.80
CA LEU A 152 11.80 2.05 9.11
C LEU A 152 11.97 1.77 7.61
N VAL A 153 11.69 0.56 7.16
CA VAL A 153 11.91 0.15 5.77
C VAL A 153 10.66 -0.50 5.15
N GLU A 154 9.64 -0.77 5.97
CA GLU A 154 8.38 -1.37 5.61
C GLU A 154 7.25 -0.81 6.50
N TYR A 155 6.04 -1.38 6.41
CA TYR A 155 4.88 -0.93 7.16
C TYR A 155 4.22 -2.03 8.02
N PRO A 156 4.98 -2.79 8.85
CA PRO A 156 4.42 -3.87 9.66
C PRO A 156 3.33 -3.41 10.63
N GLN A 157 3.38 -2.14 11.06
CA GLN A 157 2.36 -1.55 11.94
C GLN A 157 0.98 -1.44 11.30
N GLN A 158 0.84 -1.58 10.01
CA GLN A 158 -0.46 -1.59 9.32
C GLN A 158 -1.11 -2.98 9.31
N TYR A 159 -0.35 -4.02 9.66
CA TYR A 159 -0.86 -5.39 9.74
C TYR A 159 -1.16 -5.79 11.19
N MET A 160 -2.40 -6.21 11.45
CA MET A 160 -2.85 -6.59 12.79
C MET A 160 -2.04 -7.74 13.41
N PHE A 161 -1.52 -8.66 12.59
CA PHE A 161 -0.70 -9.78 13.06
C PHE A 161 0.69 -9.35 13.56
N PHE A 162 1.17 -8.14 13.22
CA PHE A 162 2.34 -7.52 13.84
C PHE A 162 1.94 -6.56 14.97
N LEU A 163 0.89 -5.76 14.74
CA LEU A 163 0.48 -4.71 15.69
C LEU A 163 -0.04 -5.30 17.00
N LEU A 164 -0.90 -6.33 16.96
CA LEU A 164 -1.46 -6.93 18.16
C LEU A 164 -0.40 -7.55 19.09
N PRO A 165 0.54 -8.39 18.61
CA PRO A 165 1.64 -8.85 19.44
C PRO A 165 2.52 -7.73 20.00
N ALA A 166 2.80 -6.69 19.17
CA ALA A 166 3.57 -5.54 19.64
C ALA A 166 2.87 -4.80 20.79
N MET A 167 1.58 -4.50 20.64
CA MET A 167 0.78 -3.84 21.68
C MET A 167 0.68 -4.68 22.95
N PHE A 168 0.58 -6.01 22.82
CA PHE A 168 0.61 -6.93 23.94
C PHE A 168 1.96 -6.87 24.69
N VAL A 169 3.08 -6.91 23.98
CA VAL A 169 4.42 -6.79 24.56
C VAL A 169 4.61 -5.42 25.21
N ILE A 170 4.18 -4.32 24.58
CA ILE A 170 4.20 -2.97 25.16
C ILE A 170 3.42 -2.95 26.47
N GLY A 171 2.24 -3.56 26.52
CA GLY A 171 1.43 -3.68 27.74
C GLY A 171 2.09 -4.49 28.84
N LEU A 172 2.78 -5.59 28.51
CA LEU A 172 3.54 -6.39 29.47
C LEU A 172 4.76 -5.64 30.04
N LEU A 173 5.36 -4.77 29.25
CA LEU A 173 6.50 -3.94 29.67
C LEU A 173 6.07 -2.72 30.50
N ASP A 174 4.80 -2.33 30.48
CA ASP A 174 4.34 -1.17 31.23
C ASP A 174 4.40 -1.43 32.75
N VAL A 175 4.98 -0.48 33.45
CA VAL A 175 5.17 -0.56 34.93
C VAL A 175 4.06 0.11 35.71
N LYS A 176 3.22 0.89 35.03
CA LYS A 176 2.07 1.59 35.62
C LYS A 176 0.83 1.37 34.77
N PRO A 177 0.31 0.13 34.72
CA PRO A 177 -0.90 -0.14 33.94
C PRO A 177 -2.07 0.67 34.51
N LEU A 178 -2.89 1.18 33.60
CA LEU A 178 -4.11 1.89 33.94
C LEU A 178 -5.13 0.88 34.54
N ARG A 179 -5.34 0.92 35.84
CA ARG A 179 -6.29 0.06 36.53
C ARG A 179 -7.65 0.75 36.63
N VAL A 180 -8.37 0.79 35.54
CA VAL A 180 -9.72 1.38 35.49
C VAL A 180 -10.78 0.42 36.03
N LEU A 181 -10.55 -0.89 35.87
CA LEU A 181 -11.50 -1.94 36.22
C LEU A 181 -10.87 -2.99 37.15
N PRO A 182 -11.65 -3.61 38.05
CA PRO A 182 -11.22 -4.82 38.73
C PRO A 182 -10.87 -5.93 37.72
N ALA A 183 -9.89 -6.77 38.02
CA ALA A 183 -9.39 -7.78 37.09
C ALA A 183 -10.51 -8.70 36.53
N ARG A 184 -11.50 -9.08 37.35
CA ARG A 184 -12.65 -9.88 36.90
C ARG A 184 -13.51 -9.13 35.86
N ALA A 185 -13.77 -7.84 36.09
CA ALA A 185 -14.54 -7.02 35.18
C ALA A 185 -13.78 -6.76 33.87
N ALA A 186 -12.46 -6.52 33.95
CA ALA A 186 -11.59 -6.39 32.78
C ALA A 186 -11.57 -7.67 31.93
N PHE A 187 -11.45 -8.85 32.59
CA PHE A 187 -11.50 -10.15 31.91
C PHE A 187 -12.87 -10.39 31.25
N ALA A 188 -13.97 -10.12 31.99
CA ALA A 188 -15.32 -10.27 31.46
C ALA A 188 -15.56 -9.35 30.25
N LEU A 189 -15.12 -8.09 30.33
CA LEU A 189 -15.20 -7.14 29.20
C LEU A 189 -14.41 -7.63 28.00
N PHE A 190 -13.18 -8.09 28.22
CA PHE A 190 -12.34 -8.67 27.16
C PHE A 190 -13.02 -9.89 26.52
N ALA A 191 -13.57 -10.80 27.31
CA ALA A 191 -14.27 -11.98 26.81
C ALA A 191 -15.52 -11.59 25.99
N VAL A 192 -16.30 -10.62 26.46
CA VAL A 192 -17.48 -10.12 25.74
C VAL A 192 -17.09 -9.46 24.42
N LEU A 193 -16.06 -8.59 24.43
CA LEU A 193 -15.58 -7.93 23.21
C LEU A 193 -15.01 -8.93 22.20
N SER A 194 -14.26 -9.94 22.69
CA SER A 194 -13.71 -11.00 21.84
C SER A 194 -14.82 -11.83 21.20
N PHE A 195 -15.84 -12.20 21.97
CA PHE A 195 -16.99 -12.95 21.49
C PHE A 195 -17.82 -12.11 20.50
N ALA A 196 -18.09 -10.84 20.80
CA ALA A 196 -18.76 -9.92 19.90
C ALA A 196 -17.98 -9.72 18.60
N GLY A 197 -16.63 -9.59 18.68
CA GLY A 197 -15.76 -9.52 17.49
C GLY A 197 -15.84 -10.79 16.65
N LEU A 198 -15.83 -11.96 17.27
CA LEU A 198 -16.00 -13.24 16.56
C LEU A 198 -17.36 -13.32 15.85
N LEU A 199 -18.44 -12.92 16.51
CA LEU A 199 -19.78 -12.87 15.87
C LEU A 199 -19.84 -11.85 14.74
N ALA A 200 -19.18 -10.69 14.89
CA ALA A 200 -19.11 -9.66 13.87
C ALA A 200 -18.30 -10.09 12.62
N THR A 201 -17.47 -11.10 12.71
CA THR A 201 -16.65 -11.58 11.58
C THR A 201 -17.53 -12.02 10.40
N ILE A 202 -18.68 -12.69 10.66
CA ILE A 202 -19.57 -13.17 9.60
C ILE A 202 -20.17 -12.01 8.78
N PRO A 203 -20.84 -10.99 9.38
CA PRO A 203 -21.35 -9.87 8.61
C PRO A 203 -20.23 -9.04 7.94
N VAL A 204 -19.07 -8.89 8.57
CA VAL A 204 -17.91 -8.21 7.96
C VAL A 204 -17.42 -8.94 6.73
N LEU A 205 -17.25 -10.26 6.78
CA LEU A 205 -16.84 -11.08 5.62
C LEU A 205 -17.87 -11.00 4.49
N ARG A 206 -19.17 -11.06 4.80
CA ARG A 206 -20.22 -10.91 3.79
C ARG A 206 -20.18 -9.53 3.14
N ASP A 207 -19.91 -8.50 3.91
CA ASP A 207 -19.82 -7.14 3.40
C ASP A 207 -18.55 -6.94 2.54
N TYR A 208 -17.42 -7.54 2.96
CA TYR A 208 -16.19 -7.61 2.17
C TYR A 208 -16.43 -8.30 0.81
N GLN A 209 -17.05 -9.47 0.81
CA GLN A 209 -17.34 -10.22 -0.42
C GLN A 209 -18.17 -9.40 -1.43
N ARG A 210 -19.07 -8.52 -0.99
CA ARG A 210 -19.82 -7.63 -1.89
C ARG A 210 -18.92 -6.67 -2.66
N ALA A 211 -17.91 -6.12 -2.01
CA ALA A 211 -16.94 -5.24 -2.66
C ALA A 211 -15.94 -6.04 -3.52
N GLU A 212 -15.47 -7.18 -3.02
CA GLU A 212 -14.49 -8.05 -3.68
C GLU A 212 -14.98 -8.54 -5.05
N VAL A 213 -16.23 -9.03 -5.13
CA VAL A 213 -16.82 -9.53 -6.40
C VAL A 213 -16.83 -8.47 -7.48
N LEU A 214 -17.03 -7.19 -7.10
CA LEU A 214 -16.96 -6.08 -8.04
C LEU A 214 -15.54 -5.70 -8.40
N TYR A 215 -14.67 -5.64 -7.41
CA TYR A 215 -13.26 -5.28 -7.60
C TYR A 215 -12.58 -6.20 -8.62
N TYR A 216 -12.86 -7.52 -8.53
CA TYR A 216 -12.34 -8.53 -9.48
C TYR A 216 -13.24 -8.74 -10.71
N GLY A 217 -14.24 -7.91 -10.93
CA GLY A 217 -15.11 -7.99 -12.11
C GLY A 217 -16.00 -9.22 -12.19
N SER A 218 -16.15 -9.97 -11.09
CA SER A 218 -16.87 -11.25 -11.05
C SER A 218 -18.40 -11.11 -10.95
N SER A 219 -18.93 -9.88 -10.81
CA SER A 219 -20.37 -9.62 -10.68
C SER A 219 -20.81 -8.37 -11.44
N PRO A 220 -22.03 -8.34 -12.00
CA PRO A 220 -22.56 -7.15 -12.62
C PRO A 220 -22.70 -5.98 -11.63
N ALA A 221 -22.29 -4.79 -12.02
CA ALA A 221 -22.39 -3.57 -11.20
C ALA A 221 -23.83 -3.27 -10.73
N ALA A 222 -24.86 -3.75 -11.46
CA ALA A 222 -26.26 -3.60 -11.08
C ALA A 222 -26.59 -4.28 -9.75
N GLN A 223 -26.05 -5.49 -9.50
CA GLN A 223 -26.28 -6.22 -8.26
C GLN A 223 -25.67 -5.51 -7.04
N TYR A 224 -24.55 -4.81 -7.23
CA TYR A 224 -23.94 -4.03 -6.16
C TYR A 224 -24.76 -2.80 -5.79
N ARG A 225 -25.41 -2.13 -6.75
CA ARG A 225 -26.28 -0.97 -6.48
C ARG A 225 -27.43 -1.31 -5.57
N ASP A 226 -27.98 -2.52 -5.68
CA ASP A 226 -29.09 -2.98 -4.86
C ASP A 226 -28.68 -3.30 -3.42
N ALA A 227 -27.43 -3.69 -3.20
CA ALA A 227 -26.89 -4.06 -1.87
C ALA A 227 -25.41 -3.65 -1.72
N PRO A 228 -25.11 -2.36 -1.63
CA PRO A 228 -23.73 -1.88 -1.53
C PRO A 228 -23.07 -2.32 -0.23
N SER A 229 -21.75 -2.47 -0.27
CA SER A 229 -20.96 -2.67 0.94
C SER A 229 -21.04 -1.43 1.84
N LEU A 230 -21.08 -1.63 3.15
CA LEU A 230 -21.08 -0.56 4.14
C LEU A 230 -19.66 -0.19 4.58
N LEU A 231 -18.84 -1.20 4.91
CA LEU A 231 -17.48 -1.03 5.44
C LEU A 231 -16.46 -0.88 4.33
N PHE A 232 -16.66 -1.58 3.22
CA PHE A 232 -15.75 -1.62 2.08
C PHE A 232 -16.31 -0.90 0.85
N HIS A 233 -17.25 0.06 1.05
CA HIS A 233 -17.94 0.76 -0.03
C HIS A 233 -16.97 1.43 -1.01
N ALA A 234 -15.86 2.01 -0.53
CA ALA A 234 -14.89 2.67 -1.39
C ALA A 234 -14.27 1.70 -2.42
N TRP A 235 -13.99 0.47 -2.03
CA TRP A 235 -13.48 -0.58 -2.93
C TRP A 235 -14.56 -1.08 -3.89
N GLY A 236 -15.79 -1.21 -3.40
CA GLY A 236 -16.95 -1.53 -4.25
C GLY A 236 -17.24 -0.43 -5.27
N ASP A 237 -17.19 0.83 -4.87
CA ASP A 237 -17.34 1.98 -5.77
C ASP A 237 -16.21 2.06 -6.80
N TYR A 238 -14.98 1.73 -6.38
CA TYR A 238 -13.84 1.58 -7.29
C TYR A 238 -14.10 0.52 -8.37
N GLY A 239 -14.46 -0.70 -7.96
CA GLY A 239 -14.81 -1.78 -8.89
C GLY A 239 -15.99 -1.40 -9.80
N ALA A 240 -17.03 -0.78 -9.23
CA ALA A 240 -18.18 -0.30 -10.01
C ALA A 240 -17.75 0.73 -11.07
N ALA A 241 -16.85 1.66 -10.76
CA ALA A 241 -16.32 2.64 -11.71
C ALA A 241 -15.61 1.96 -12.90
N THR A 242 -14.84 0.90 -12.65
CA THR A 242 -14.16 0.16 -13.72
C THR A 242 -15.11 -0.58 -14.66
N LEU A 243 -16.32 -0.92 -14.20
CA LEU A 243 -17.34 -1.64 -14.97
C LEU A 243 -18.36 -0.74 -15.65
N LEU A 244 -18.37 0.58 -15.37
CA LEU A 244 -19.28 1.52 -16.03
C LEU A 244 -19.04 1.55 -17.53
N THR A 245 -20.12 1.56 -18.33
CA THR A 245 -20.00 1.75 -19.78
C THR A 245 -19.47 3.15 -20.09
N ILE A 246 -18.38 3.24 -20.84
CA ILE A 246 -17.89 4.51 -21.36
C ILE A 246 -18.87 4.95 -22.46
N SER A 247 -19.55 6.05 -22.25
CA SER A 247 -20.48 6.65 -23.23
C SER A 247 -20.76 8.10 -22.84
N PRO A 248 -21.22 8.95 -23.74
CA PRO A 248 -21.60 10.33 -23.44
C PRO A 248 -22.81 10.48 -22.51
N ASP A 249 -23.53 9.38 -22.26
CA ASP A 249 -24.70 9.41 -21.38
C ASP A 249 -24.26 9.53 -19.92
N ASP A 250 -24.91 10.41 -19.14
CA ASP A 250 -24.67 10.62 -17.71
C ASP A 250 -23.19 10.86 -17.36
N LEU A 251 -22.48 11.61 -18.20
CA LEU A 251 -21.06 11.93 -18.01
C LEU A 251 -20.74 12.50 -16.61
N PRO A 252 -21.54 13.42 -16.04
CA PRO A 252 -21.20 13.96 -14.71
C PRO A 252 -21.16 12.89 -13.62
N ALA A 253 -22.09 11.93 -13.61
CA ALA A 253 -22.09 10.85 -12.63
C ALA A 253 -20.92 9.87 -12.84
N LYS A 254 -20.56 9.56 -14.09
CA LYS A 254 -19.42 8.71 -14.44
C LYS A 254 -18.09 9.36 -14.06
N LEU A 255 -17.92 10.65 -14.35
CA LEU A 255 -16.75 11.42 -13.96
C LEU A 255 -16.61 11.44 -12.43
N ALA A 256 -17.68 11.76 -11.69
CA ALA A 256 -17.69 11.76 -10.24
C ALA A 256 -17.37 10.37 -9.64
N ALA A 257 -17.83 9.28 -10.27
CA ALA A 257 -17.49 7.93 -9.84
C ALA A 257 -15.98 7.63 -10.04
N HIS A 258 -15.40 8.04 -11.16
CA HIS A 258 -13.96 7.88 -11.41
C HIS A 258 -13.10 8.77 -10.52
N GLU A 259 -13.54 10.00 -10.20
CA GLU A 259 -12.86 10.88 -9.24
C GLU A 259 -12.80 10.26 -7.85
N ARG A 260 -13.90 9.64 -7.36
CA ARG A 260 -13.88 8.89 -6.10
C ARG A 260 -12.96 7.67 -6.17
N ALA A 261 -12.97 6.96 -7.28
CA ALA A 261 -12.07 5.82 -7.49
C ALA A 261 -10.59 6.25 -7.50
N ILE A 262 -10.24 7.35 -8.15
CA ILE A 262 -8.87 7.94 -8.16
C ILE A 262 -8.46 8.37 -6.76
N ALA A 263 -9.39 8.93 -5.97
CA ALA A 263 -9.10 9.32 -4.59
C ALA A 263 -8.70 8.11 -3.72
N LEU A 264 -9.31 6.94 -3.96
CA LEU A 264 -8.94 5.71 -3.26
C LEU A 264 -7.63 5.12 -3.82
N LEU A 265 -7.57 4.95 -5.14
CA LEU A 265 -6.44 4.34 -5.83
C LEU A 265 -6.41 4.81 -7.30
N PRO A 266 -5.44 5.60 -7.73
CA PRO A 266 -5.32 6.07 -9.11
C PRO A 266 -4.75 4.98 -10.03
N GLY A 267 -5.41 3.80 -10.06
CA GLY A 267 -5.02 2.67 -10.88
C GLY A 267 -5.14 2.94 -12.38
N GLU A 268 -4.33 2.28 -13.18
CA GLU A 268 -4.19 2.52 -14.62
C GLU A 268 -5.52 2.39 -15.37
N THR A 269 -6.31 1.37 -15.05
CA THR A 269 -7.64 1.17 -15.65
C THR A 269 -8.56 2.36 -15.37
N VAL A 270 -8.58 2.86 -14.14
CA VAL A 270 -9.42 4.00 -13.76
C VAL A 270 -8.93 5.27 -14.45
N LEU A 271 -7.62 5.52 -14.45
CA LEU A 271 -7.04 6.71 -15.07
C LEU A 271 -7.28 6.75 -16.59
N ARG A 272 -7.07 5.61 -17.26
CA ARG A 272 -7.32 5.49 -18.71
C ARG A 272 -8.78 5.79 -19.04
N ARG A 273 -9.72 5.19 -18.31
CA ARG A 273 -11.16 5.40 -18.49
C ARG A 273 -11.57 6.84 -18.16
N TYR A 274 -11.00 7.41 -17.10
CA TYR A 274 -11.25 8.80 -16.71
C TYR A 274 -10.81 9.79 -17.79
N ALA A 275 -9.63 9.60 -18.38
CA ALA A 275 -9.15 10.41 -19.49
C ALA A 275 -10.12 10.39 -20.68
N VAL A 276 -10.64 9.20 -21.03
CA VAL A 276 -11.63 9.05 -22.12
C VAL A 276 -12.95 9.77 -21.78
N LEU A 277 -13.43 9.64 -20.55
CA LEU A 277 -14.65 10.34 -20.10
C LEU A 277 -14.47 11.87 -20.09
N GLN A 278 -13.30 12.38 -19.68
CA GLN A 278 -12.98 13.81 -19.75
C GLN A 278 -12.97 14.30 -21.20
N ALA A 279 -12.39 13.52 -22.12
CA ALA A 279 -12.39 13.86 -23.55
C ALA A 279 -13.80 13.84 -24.14
N LEU A 280 -14.67 12.89 -23.76
CA LEU A 280 -16.08 12.86 -24.15
C LEU A 280 -16.87 14.06 -23.61
N ASP A 281 -16.49 14.59 -22.44
CA ASP A 281 -17.04 15.80 -21.83
C ASP A 281 -16.49 17.10 -22.45
N GLY A 282 -15.61 17.00 -23.47
CA GLY A 282 -14.97 18.16 -24.11
C GLY A 282 -13.81 18.75 -23.34
N ARG A 283 -13.38 18.13 -22.21
CA ARG A 283 -12.26 18.56 -21.37
C ARG A 283 -10.94 17.95 -21.86
N GLU A 284 -10.58 18.24 -23.12
CA GLU A 284 -9.42 17.62 -23.78
C GLU A 284 -8.09 17.91 -23.07
N ALA A 285 -7.92 19.13 -22.53
CA ALA A 285 -6.70 19.50 -21.81
C ALA A 285 -6.53 18.68 -20.51
N ASP A 286 -7.62 18.47 -19.77
CA ASP A 286 -7.64 17.66 -18.57
C ASP A 286 -7.40 16.18 -18.89
N ALA A 287 -8.01 15.70 -19.97
CA ALA A 287 -7.81 14.34 -20.48
C ALA A 287 -6.33 14.07 -20.81
N LEU A 288 -5.67 15.01 -21.54
CA LEU A 288 -4.24 14.92 -21.86
C LEU A 288 -3.36 14.98 -20.61
N ASP A 289 -3.74 15.75 -19.58
CA ASP A 289 -3.04 15.77 -18.29
C ASP A 289 -3.18 14.42 -17.55
N THR A 290 -4.38 13.84 -17.57
CA THR A 290 -4.63 12.51 -16.99
C THR A 290 -3.80 11.43 -17.69
N VAL A 291 -3.73 11.45 -19.04
CA VAL A 291 -2.85 10.55 -19.80
C VAL A 291 -1.37 10.75 -19.44
N ALA A 292 -0.94 11.99 -19.23
CA ALA A 292 0.44 12.27 -18.83
C ALA A 292 0.76 11.71 -17.42
N ARG A 293 -0.20 11.72 -16.50
CA ARG A 293 -0.06 11.10 -15.17
C ARG A 293 -0.08 9.57 -15.25
N LEU A 294 -0.97 9.00 -16.07
CA LEU A 294 -0.99 7.57 -16.36
C LEU A 294 0.38 7.10 -16.89
N GLN A 295 0.98 7.85 -17.84
CA GLN A 295 2.31 7.52 -18.34
C GLN A 295 3.38 7.48 -17.25
N VAL A 296 3.30 8.38 -16.26
CA VAL A 296 4.27 8.42 -15.15
C VAL A 296 4.25 7.10 -14.38
N PHE A 297 3.08 6.57 -14.06
CA PHE A 297 2.93 5.30 -13.33
C PHE A 297 3.26 4.10 -14.19
N ALA A 298 2.69 4.01 -15.40
CA ALA A 298 2.86 2.87 -16.30
C ALA A 298 4.31 2.68 -16.78
N LYS A 299 5.12 3.73 -16.88
CA LYS A 299 6.55 3.62 -17.23
C LYS A 299 7.37 2.85 -16.20
N GLU A 300 7.06 3.01 -14.91
CA GLU A 300 7.76 2.28 -13.85
C GLU A 300 7.49 0.79 -13.92
N LEU A 301 6.25 0.40 -14.25
CA LEU A 301 5.84 -0.98 -14.43
C LEU A 301 6.20 -1.56 -15.81
N LYS A 302 6.87 -0.76 -16.68
CA LYS A 302 7.19 -1.11 -18.07
C LYS A 302 5.95 -1.45 -18.93
N ASP A 303 4.79 -1.02 -18.50
CA ASP A 303 3.50 -1.35 -19.07
C ASP A 303 2.94 -0.23 -19.99
N TRP A 304 3.67 0.86 -20.18
CA TRP A 304 3.20 2.01 -20.92
C TRP A 304 2.69 1.69 -22.35
N PRO A 305 3.35 0.85 -23.18
CA PRO A 305 2.84 0.52 -24.51
C PRO A 305 1.47 -0.16 -24.46
N ALA A 306 1.26 -1.11 -23.53
CA ALA A 306 -0.02 -1.78 -23.36
C ALA A 306 -1.12 -0.82 -22.91
N GLN A 307 -0.83 0.06 -21.94
CA GLN A 307 -1.78 1.09 -21.50
C GLN A 307 -2.17 2.05 -22.63
N LEU A 308 -1.23 2.39 -23.51
CA LEU A 308 -1.47 3.25 -24.65
C LEU A 308 -2.33 2.54 -25.72
N ALA A 309 -2.06 1.26 -25.99
CA ALA A 309 -2.87 0.43 -26.89
C ALA A 309 -4.33 0.35 -26.43
N LEU A 310 -4.54 0.06 -25.16
CA LEU A 310 -5.87 0.00 -24.55
C LEU A 310 -6.58 1.37 -24.58
N LEU A 311 -5.84 2.48 -24.41
CA LEU A 311 -6.40 3.83 -24.55
C LEU A 311 -6.86 4.09 -25.98
N TYR A 312 -6.06 3.72 -26.97
CA TYR A 312 -6.43 3.89 -28.38
C TYR A 312 -7.66 3.06 -28.75
N LYS A 313 -7.74 1.81 -28.26
CA LYS A 313 -8.91 0.96 -28.46
C LYS A 313 -10.18 1.61 -27.90
N LEU A 314 -10.15 2.16 -26.69
CA LEU A 314 -11.27 2.88 -26.10
C LEU A 314 -11.64 4.15 -26.92
N CYS A 315 -10.68 4.86 -27.47
CA CYS A 315 -10.95 6.01 -28.33
C CYS A 315 -11.61 5.59 -29.65
N ASP A 316 -11.26 4.43 -30.21
CA ASP A 316 -11.81 3.93 -31.48
C ASP A 316 -13.29 3.53 -31.36
N GLU A 317 -13.75 3.18 -30.15
CA GLU A 317 -15.16 2.90 -29.88
C GLU A 317 -16.05 4.18 -30.00
N HIS A 318 -15.42 5.38 -30.00
CA HIS A 318 -16.12 6.65 -29.99
C HIS A 318 -15.65 7.59 -31.11
N PRO A 319 -16.40 7.74 -32.23
CA PRO A 319 -16.00 8.59 -33.35
C PRO A 319 -15.71 10.06 -32.97
N SER A 320 -16.32 10.56 -31.90
CA SER A 320 -16.10 11.93 -31.38
C SER A 320 -14.69 12.14 -30.83
N LEU A 321 -13.99 11.07 -30.47
CA LEU A 321 -12.65 11.12 -29.86
C LEU A 321 -11.48 11.10 -30.86
N LYS A 322 -11.75 11.18 -32.17
CA LYS A 322 -10.69 11.17 -33.20
C LYS A 322 -9.64 12.26 -32.97
N ALA A 323 -10.07 13.48 -32.61
CA ALA A 323 -9.17 14.59 -32.35
C ALA A 323 -8.30 14.32 -31.09
N PHE A 324 -8.92 13.87 -30.00
CA PHE A 324 -8.22 13.50 -28.78
C PHE A 324 -7.21 12.37 -29.06
N LYS A 325 -7.61 11.27 -29.73
CA LYS A 325 -6.70 10.20 -30.12
C LYS A 325 -5.51 10.73 -30.93
N ALA A 326 -5.78 11.58 -31.94
CA ALA A 326 -4.72 12.18 -32.75
C ALA A 326 -3.74 13.02 -31.92
N ALA A 327 -4.23 13.77 -30.93
CA ALA A 327 -3.38 14.54 -30.02
C ALA A 327 -2.52 13.62 -29.13
N VAL A 328 -3.07 12.50 -28.64
CA VAL A 328 -2.31 11.49 -27.88
C VAL A 328 -1.26 10.83 -28.77
N VAL A 329 -1.61 10.40 -29.97
CA VAL A 329 -0.67 9.81 -30.94
C VAL A 329 0.45 10.77 -31.30
N ALA A 330 0.14 12.04 -31.56
CA ALA A 330 1.14 13.07 -31.86
C ALA A 330 2.16 13.23 -30.73
N LYS A 331 1.74 13.01 -29.47
CA LYS A 331 2.60 13.18 -28.28
C LYS A 331 3.36 11.91 -27.90
N TYR A 332 2.76 10.74 -28.04
CA TYR A 332 3.29 9.49 -27.49
C TYR A 332 3.64 8.45 -28.54
N GLY A 333 3.27 8.67 -29.82
CA GLY A 333 3.51 7.78 -30.94
C GLY A 333 2.42 6.73 -31.15
N GLU A 334 2.56 5.97 -32.21
CA GLU A 334 1.74 4.79 -32.47
C GLU A 334 2.26 3.59 -31.65
N VAL A 335 1.36 2.70 -31.29
CA VAL A 335 1.73 1.44 -30.61
C VAL A 335 1.86 0.36 -31.68
N PRO A 336 2.92 -0.48 -31.67
CA PRO A 336 3.02 -1.64 -32.54
C PRO A 336 1.81 -2.57 -32.36
N SER A 337 1.30 -3.13 -33.45
CA SER A 337 0.11 -4.01 -33.47
C SER A 337 0.25 -5.30 -32.65
N ASP A 338 1.46 -5.65 -32.27
CA ASP A 338 1.78 -6.89 -31.56
C ASP A 338 1.72 -6.74 -30.01
N ALA A 339 1.44 -5.55 -29.50
CA ALA A 339 1.33 -5.31 -28.05
C ALA A 339 0.00 -5.79 -27.42
N ASP A 340 -0.96 -6.19 -28.28
CA ASP A 340 -2.27 -6.69 -27.83
C ASP A 340 -2.23 -8.19 -27.41
N ASP A 341 -1.24 -8.97 -27.88
CA ASP A 341 -1.20 -10.44 -27.67
C ASP A 341 -0.43 -10.84 -26.39
N GLU A 342 0.41 -9.97 -25.80
CA GLU A 342 1.20 -10.33 -24.61
C GLU A 342 0.46 -10.11 -23.27
N SER A 343 -0.69 -9.44 -23.24
CA SER A 343 -1.38 -9.11 -22.00
C SER A 343 -2.39 -10.17 -21.51
N ASP A 344 -2.77 -11.13 -22.37
CA ASP A 344 -3.79 -12.13 -22.01
C ASP A 344 -3.21 -13.44 -21.45
N ASP A 345 -1.88 -13.65 -21.50
CA ASP A 345 -1.25 -14.93 -21.10
C ASP A 345 -0.69 -14.95 -19.67
N GLU A 346 -0.68 -13.84 -18.92
CA GLU A 346 -0.12 -13.80 -17.56
C GLU A 346 -1.13 -13.99 -16.41
N ASP A 347 -2.44 -14.09 -16.69
CA ASP A 347 -3.48 -14.14 -15.63
C ASP A 347 -4.05 -15.55 -15.36
N ASP A 348 -3.51 -16.63 -15.98
CA ASP A 348 -4.04 -17.99 -15.81
C ASP A 348 -3.15 -18.97 -15.02
N THR A 349 -2.13 -18.48 -14.29
CA THR A 349 -1.36 -19.36 -13.39
C THR A 349 -1.05 -18.69 -12.05
N GLU A 350 -2.03 -18.74 -11.13
CA GLU A 350 -1.80 -19.03 -9.70
C GLU A 350 -3.13 -19.18 -8.93
#